data_89bb71d74e68bf11887b379d95056f77
#
_entry.id   89bb71d74e68bf11887b379d95056f77
#
_cell.length_a   1.000
_cell.length_b   1.000
_cell.length_c   1.000
_cell.angle_alpha   90.00
_cell.angle_beta   90.00
_cell.angle_gamma   90.00
#
_symmetry.space_group_name_H-M   'P 1'
#
loop_
_entity.id
_entity.type
_entity.pdbx_description
1 polymer ?
#
loop_
_entity_poly.entity_id
_entity_poly.type
_entity_poly.pdbx_seq_one_letter_code
_entity_poly.pdbx_strand_id
1 'polypeptide(L)'
;MGSRTAVADRVITVNGLSKSAAMTGWRVGYLAACREVFDAAYKLYQHSLTCMSGFVQKGAVEAFACQQETEEMRRAYERRRDMFASALNSIPGVRCQPPEGAFYAWVYFDIPGMDSMQVCEYLIEHAGVVGMPGSAYGEEAACCMRFSFAAADRDLELAAEKIRAAMEQLDH
;
A
#
# COMPACT_ATOMS: atom_id res chain seq x y z
N MET A 1 -9.41 -4.03 -18.11
CA MET A 1 -10.43 -5.03 -18.54
C MET A 1 -11.72 -4.35 -18.93
N GLY A 2 -12.37 -3.54 -18.11
CA GLY A 2 -13.66 -2.91 -18.39
C GLY A 2 -13.71 -1.99 -19.62
N SER A 3 -12.56 -1.50 -20.11
CA SER A 3 -12.47 -0.72 -21.36
C SER A 3 -12.52 -1.56 -22.65
N ARG A 4 -12.47 -2.90 -22.54
CA ARG A 4 -12.58 -3.81 -23.68
C ARG A 4 -14.04 -4.13 -23.95
N THR A 5 -14.59 -3.64 -25.05
CA THR A 5 -16.01 -3.81 -25.44
C THR A 5 -16.47 -5.27 -25.44
N ALA A 6 -15.61 -6.19 -25.87
CA ALA A 6 -15.93 -7.63 -25.96
C ALA A 6 -16.21 -8.32 -24.61
N VAL A 7 -15.91 -7.69 -23.48
CA VAL A 7 -16.09 -8.27 -22.14
C VAL A 7 -16.67 -7.25 -21.13
N ALA A 8 -16.99 -6.04 -21.56
CA ALA A 8 -17.44 -4.95 -20.70
C ALA A 8 -18.71 -5.30 -19.91
N ASP A 9 -19.58 -6.09 -20.48
CA ASP A 9 -20.83 -6.59 -19.87
C ASP A 9 -20.59 -7.56 -18.69
N ARG A 10 -19.41 -8.18 -18.65
CA ARG A 10 -18.99 -9.17 -17.63
C ARG A 10 -17.96 -8.63 -16.65
N VAL A 11 -17.64 -7.34 -16.71
CA VAL A 11 -16.64 -6.71 -15.84
C VAL A 11 -17.30 -5.72 -14.91
N ILE A 12 -17.07 -5.89 -13.62
CA ILE A 12 -17.40 -4.93 -12.58
C ILE A 12 -16.07 -4.29 -12.13
N THR A 13 -15.92 -2.99 -12.40
CA THR A 13 -14.77 -2.22 -11.95
C THR A 13 -15.12 -1.53 -10.64
N VAL A 14 -14.41 -1.87 -9.58
CA VAL A 14 -14.50 -1.19 -8.28
C VAL A 14 -13.17 -0.50 -8.03
N ASN A 15 -13.22 0.79 -7.75
CA ASN A 15 -12.02 1.57 -7.48
C ASN A 15 -12.33 2.70 -6.48
N GLY A 16 -11.29 3.35 -5.97
CA GLY A 16 -11.44 4.45 -5.01
C GLY A 16 -10.33 5.48 -5.15
N LEU A 17 -10.61 6.68 -4.69
CA LEU A 17 -9.69 7.82 -4.75
C LEU A 17 -8.80 7.94 -3.51
N SER A 18 -8.97 7.05 -2.54
CA SER A 18 -8.23 7.07 -1.26
C SER A 18 -6.72 7.15 -1.44
N LYS A 19 -6.18 6.43 -2.44
CA LYS A 19 -4.72 6.32 -2.66
C LYS A 19 -4.27 7.15 -3.85
N SER A 20 -4.93 7.01 -5.00
CA SER A 20 -4.55 7.70 -6.24
C SER A 20 -4.64 9.23 -6.16
N ALA A 21 -5.58 9.75 -5.37
CA ALA A 21 -5.79 11.20 -5.19
C ALA A 21 -5.56 11.66 -3.73
N ALA A 22 -4.89 10.85 -2.89
CA ALA A 22 -4.64 11.15 -1.48
C ALA A 22 -5.92 11.50 -0.66
N MET A 23 -7.07 10.91 -1.02
CA MET A 23 -8.39 11.22 -0.46
C MET A 23 -8.84 10.18 0.57
N THR A 24 -7.96 9.69 1.44
CA THR A 24 -8.29 8.63 2.42
C THR A 24 -9.41 9.03 3.37
N GLY A 25 -9.40 10.25 3.88
CA GLY A 25 -10.42 10.80 4.80
C GLY A 25 -11.77 11.08 4.14
N TRP A 26 -11.82 11.20 2.82
CA TRP A 26 -13.04 11.52 2.07
C TRP A 26 -13.99 10.32 1.92
N ARG A 27 -13.49 9.11 2.12
CA ARG A 27 -14.26 7.86 2.06
C ARG A 27 -15.05 7.68 0.75
N VAL A 28 -14.41 7.96 -0.38
CA VAL A 28 -15.03 7.93 -1.72
C VAL A 28 -14.44 6.82 -2.58
N GLY A 29 -15.32 6.09 -3.21
CA GLY A 29 -15.02 5.10 -4.23
C GLY A 29 -16.13 5.09 -5.28
N TYR A 30 -15.92 4.33 -6.34
CA TYR A 30 -16.90 4.20 -7.42
C TYR A 30 -16.94 2.77 -7.96
N LEU A 31 -18.08 2.46 -8.55
CA LEU A 31 -18.33 1.21 -9.25
C LEU A 31 -18.77 1.53 -10.68
N ALA A 32 -18.19 0.85 -11.64
CA ALA A 32 -18.60 0.88 -13.05
C ALA A 32 -18.89 -0.55 -13.51
N ALA A 33 -20.10 -0.76 -14.03
CA ALA A 33 -20.60 -2.07 -14.46
C ALA A 33 -21.64 -1.92 -15.56
N CYS A 34 -22.11 -3.02 -16.13
CA CYS A 34 -23.28 -3.01 -17.00
C CYS A 34 -24.54 -2.54 -16.25
N ARG A 35 -25.53 -2.10 -16.98
CA ARG A 35 -26.76 -1.50 -16.40
C ARG A 35 -27.47 -2.39 -15.40
N GLU A 36 -27.58 -3.67 -15.67
CA GLU A 36 -28.26 -4.62 -14.80
C GLU A 36 -27.58 -4.73 -13.42
N VAL A 37 -26.25 -4.86 -13.40
CA VAL A 37 -25.46 -4.92 -12.18
C VAL A 37 -25.50 -3.57 -11.43
N PHE A 38 -25.41 -2.45 -12.18
CA PHE A 38 -25.52 -1.12 -11.59
C PHE A 38 -26.86 -0.93 -10.88
N ASP A 39 -27.98 -1.27 -11.50
CA ASP A 39 -29.32 -1.09 -10.92
C ASP A 39 -29.52 -1.94 -9.65
N ALA A 40 -28.98 -3.16 -9.62
CA ALA A 40 -29.00 -4.01 -8.43
C ALA A 40 -28.13 -3.43 -7.29
N ALA A 41 -26.90 -3.01 -7.61
CA ALA A 41 -25.99 -2.40 -6.65
C ALA A 41 -26.54 -1.08 -6.10
N TYR A 42 -27.18 -0.26 -6.96
CA TYR A 42 -27.76 1.01 -6.56
C TYR A 42 -28.93 0.86 -5.58
N LYS A 43 -29.76 -0.17 -5.73
CA LYS A 43 -30.81 -0.49 -4.75
C LYS A 43 -30.22 -0.76 -3.36
N LEU A 44 -29.15 -1.57 -3.29
CA LEU A 44 -28.49 -1.85 -2.01
C LEU A 44 -27.82 -0.60 -1.44
N TYR A 45 -27.18 0.20 -2.29
CA TYR A 45 -26.54 1.46 -1.89
C TYR A 45 -27.53 2.43 -1.25
N GLN A 46 -28.71 2.63 -1.84
CA GLN A 46 -29.75 3.51 -1.31
C GLN A 46 -30.22 3.10 0.09
N HIS A 47 -30.30 1.80 0.37
CA HIS A 47 -30.72 1.29 1.68
C HIS A 47 -29.57 1.20 2.70
N SER A 48 -28.32 1.15 2.26
CA SER A 48 -27.15 1.05 3.13
C SER A 48 -26.61 2.41 3.55
N LEU A 49 -26.50 3.35 2.61
CA LEU A 49 -25.81 4.64 2.80
C LEU A 49 -26.68 5.85 2.47
N THR A 50 -27.87 5.64 1.90
CA THR A 50 -28.79 6.67 1.40
C THR A 50 -28.15 7.47 0.24
N CYS A 51 -27.16 8.31 0.52
CA CYS A 51 -26.34 8.98 -0.49
C CYS A 51 -25.00 9.46 0.11
N MET A 52 -24.02 9.62 -0.76
CA MET A 52 -22.77 10.31 -0.43
C MET A 52 -22.99 11.82 -0.41
N SER A 53 -22.30 12.51 0.48
CA SER A 53 -22.36 13.97 0.56
C SER A 53 -22.00 14.65 -0.77
N GLY A 54 -22.80 15.64 -1.19
CA GLY A 54 -22.67 16.32 -2.48
C GLY A 54 -21.32 17.02 -2.68
N PHE A 55 -20.73 17.60 -1.62
CA PHE A 55 -19.41 18.23 -1.73
C PHE A 55 -18.29 17.18 -1.93
N VAL A 56 -18.42 15.99 -1.32
CA VAL A 56 -17.48 14.88 -1.54
C VAL A 56 -17.56 14.39 -2.99
N GLN A 57 -18.78 14.28 -3.55
CA GLN A 57 -18.95 13.90 -4.95
C GLN A 57 -18.31 14.92 -5.90
N LYS A 58 -18.49 16.22 -5.64
CA LYS A 58 -17.84 17.28 -6.43
C LYS A 58 -16.32 17.23 -6.33
N GLY A 59 -15.78 17.09 -5.11
CA GLY A 59 -14.34 16.90 -4.93
C GLY A 59 -13.79 15.67 -5.62
N ALA A 60 -14.55 14.57 -5.67
CA ALA A 60 -14.15 13.37 -6.41
C ALA A 60 -14.10 13.61 -7.93
N VAL A 61 -15.02 14.41 -8.50
CA VAL A 61 -14.99 14.79 -9.91
C VAL A 61 -13.75 15.60 -10.23
N GLU A 62 -13.44 16.62 -9.41
CA GLU A 62 -12.23 17.43 -9.56
C GLU A 62 -10.94 16.61 -9.45
N ALA A 63 -10.91 15.61 -8.57
CA ALA A 63 -9.74 14.72 -8.41
C ALA A 63 -9.36 13.97 -9.71
N PHE A 64 -10.31 13.69 -10.59
CA PHE A 64 -10.02 13.09 -11.90
C PHE A 64 -9.35 14.09 -12.88
N ALA A 65 -9.49 15.39 -12.64
CA ALA A 65 -8.82 16.43 -13.42
C ALA A 65 -7.38 16.69 -12.94
N CYS A 66 -7.02 16.34 -11.69
CA CYS A 66 -5.70 16.53 -11.08
C CYS A 66 -4.69 15.47 -11.54
N GLN A 67 -4.49 15.32 -12.84
CA GLN A 67 -3.58 14.30 -13.40
C GLN A 67 -2.11 14.65 -13.17
N GLN A 68 -1.76 15.93 -13.20
CA GLN A 68 -0.39 16.38 -12.96
C GLN A 68 0.03 16.09 -11.52
N GLU A 69 -0.78 16.44 -10.54
CA GLU A 69 -0.53 16.23 -9.12
C GLU A 69 -0.43 14.73 -8.80
N THR A 70 -1.28 13.92 -9.43
CA THR A 70 -1.24 12.45 -9.32
C THR A 70 0.08 11.89 -9.85
N GLU A 71 0.55 12.39 -10.99
CA GLU A 71 1.82 11.95 -11.57
C GLU A 71 3.04 12.42 -10.75
N GLU A 72 2.99 13.62 -10.17
CA GLU A 72 4.01 14.10 -9.24
C GLU A 72 4.10 13.23 -7.98
N MET A 73 2.96 12.85 -7.39
CA MET A 73 2.91 11.89 -6.28
C MET A 73 3.45 10.52 -6.70
N ARG A 74 3.07 10.01 -7.86
CA ARG A 74 3.56 8.73 -8.37
C ARG A 74 5.07 8.71 -8.49
N ARG A 75 5.67 9.77 -9.05
CA ARG A 75 7.13 9.91 -9.17
C ARG A 75 7.81 10.01 -7.80
N ALA A 76 7.19 10.71 -6.84
CA ALA A 76 7.72 10.77 -5.47
C ALA A 76 7.75 9.37 -4.83
N TYR A 77 6.68 8.59 -4.98
CA TYR A 77 6.63 7.21 -4.48
C TYR A 77 7.61 6.29 -5.20
N GLU A 78 7.83 6.47 -6.50
CA GLU A 78 8.82 5.71 -7.26
C GLU A 78 10.24 5.93 -6.73
N ARG A 79 10.63 7.18 -6.50
CA ARG A 79 11.94 7.51 -5.89
C ARG A 79 12.07 6.92 -4.48
N ARG A 80 11.04 7.03 -3.64
CA ARG A 80 11.03 6.45 -2.28
C ARG A 80 11.16 4.94 -2.31
N ARG A 81 10.43 4.28 -3.20
CA ARG A 81 10.54 2.84 -3.44
C ARG A 81 11.99 2.44 -3.72
N ASP A 82 12.58 3.09 -4.71
CA ASP A 82 13.91 2.72 -5.19
C ASP A 82 14.97 2.98 -4.10
N MET A 83 14.89 4.12 -3.44
CA MET A 83 15.78 4.47 -2.33
C MET A 83 15.63 3.48 -1.16
N PHE A 84 14.41 3.24 -0.70
CA PHE A 84 14.15 2.38 0.45
C PHE A 84 14.50 0.91 0.18
N ALA A 85 14.11 0.38 -0.99
CA ALA A 85 14.46 -0.98 -1.40
C ALA A 85 15.98 -1.15 -1.54
N SER A 86 16.69 -0.16 -2.10
CA SER A 86 18.15 -0.18 -2.19
C SER A 86 18.80 -0.17 -0.81
N ALA A 87 18.33 0.70 0.09
CA ALA A 87 18.85 0.78 1.46
C ALA A 87 18.66 -0.53 2.23
N LEU A 88 17.47 -1.15 2.13
CA LEU A 88 17.18 -2.44 2.75
C LEU A 88 18.05 -3.57 2.19
N ASN A 89 18.21 -3.65 0.87
CA ASN A 89 19.03 -4.66 0.22
C ASN A 89 20.54 -4.53 0.51
N SER A 90 20.98 -3.42 1.06
CA SER A 90 22.36 -3.24 1.51
C SER A 90 22.61 -3.76 2.94
N ILE A 91 21.58 -4.29 3.61
CA ILE A 91 21.68 -4.88 4.95
C ILE A 91 21.84 -6.40 4.81
N PRO A 92 22.90 -7.01 5.40
CA PRO A 92 23.03 -8.47 5.42
C PRO A 92 21.79 -9.16 5.99
N GLY A 93 21.37 -10.25 5.37
CA GLY A 93 20.18 -11.00 5.79
C GLY A 93 18.84 -10.36 5.44
N VAL A 94 18.80 -9.18 4.80
CA VAL A 94 17.58 -8.50 4.40
C VAL A 94 17.46 -8.45 2.88
N ARG A 95 16.27 -8.81 2.36
CA ARG A 95 15.98 -8.79 0.91
C ARG A 95 14.64 -8.14 0.64
N CYS A 96 14.62 -7.16 -0.26
CA CYS A 96 13.44 -6.45 -0.71
C CYS A 96 13.40 -6.42 -2.24
N GLN A 97 12.45 -7.16 -2.84
CA GLN A 97 12.15 -7.00 -4.27
C GLN A 97 11.43 -5.65 -4.44
N PRO A 98 11.95 -4.70 -5.24
CA PRO A 98 11.25 -3.46 -5.51
C PRO A 98 9.84 -3.73 -6.05
N PRO A 99 8.78 -3.25 -5.41
CA PRO A 99 7.42 -3.52 -5.86
C PRO A 99 7.11 -2.76 -7.16
N GLU A 100 6.35 -3.40 -8.06
CA GLU A 100 5.92 -2.78 -9.32
C GLU A 100 4.74 -1.80 -9.14
N GLY A 101 4.14 -1.77 -7.95
CA GLY A 101 3.01 -0.90 -7.64
C GLY A 101 2.75 -0.79 -6.13
N ALA A 102 1.73 -0.02 -5.77
CA ALA A 102 1.39 0.34 -4.40
C ALA A 102 2.51 1.17 -3.71
N PHE A 103 2.45 1.27 -2.40
CA PHE A 103 3.46 1.96 -1.57
C PHE A 103 3.90 1.06 -0.40
N TYR A 104 3.93 -0.24 -0.63
CA TYR A 104 4.37 -1.23 0.36
C TYR A 104 5.60 -1.97 -0.15
N ALA A 105 6.62 -2.05 0.69
CA ALA A 105 7.76 -2.91 0.52
C ALA A 105 7.48 -4.25 1.22
N TRP A 106 7.68 -5.36 0.51
CA TRP A 106 7.64 -6.69 1.05
C TRP A 106 9.08 -7.15 1.27
N VAL A 107 9.46 -7.34 2.53
CA VAL A 107 10.84 -7.49 2.95
C VAL A 107 11.01 -8.83 3.65
N TYR A 108 11.92 -9.63 3.14
CA TYR A 108 12.34 -10.89 3.74
C TYR A 108 13.50 -10.66 4.70
N PHE A 109 13.42 -11.25 5.89
CA PHE A 109 14.47 -11.27 6.90
C PHE A 109 14.97 -12.69 7.10
N ASP A 110 16.26 -12.89 6.89
CA ASP A 110 16.94 -14.17 7.11
C ASP A 110 17.56 -14.16 8.52
N ILE A 111 16.71 -14.37 9.52
CA ILE A 111 17.12 -14.42 10.93
C ILE A 111 16.82 -15.82 11.46
N PRO A 112 17.86 -16.65 11.72
CA PRO A 112 17.66 -18.00 12.21
C PRO A 112 16.84 -18.04 13.50
N GLY A 113 15.78 -18.85 13.49
CA GLY A 113 14.93 -19.07 14.67
C GLY A 113 13.89 -18.01 14.96
N MET A 114 13.77 -16.96 14.12
CA MET A 114 12.71 -15.95 14.26
C MET A 114 11.67 -16.06 13.14
N ASP A 115 10.42 -16.07 13.51
CA ASP A 115 9.31 -15.86 12.59
C ASP A 115 9.02 -14.35 12.42
N SER A 116 8.09 -14.00 11.51
CA SER A 116 7.77 -12.60 11.20
C SER A 116 7.20 -11.81 12.38
N MET A 117 6.56 -12.47 13.35
CA MET A 117 6.06 -11.81 14.55
C MET A 117 7.22 -11.44 15.48
N GLN A 118 8.14 -12.37 15.71
CA GLN A 118 9.35 -12.16 16.50
C GLN A 118 10.26 -11.10 15.88
N VAL A 119 10.40 -11.11 14.53
CA VAL A 119 11.11 -10.03 13.81
C VAL A 119 10.43 -8.68 14.01
N CYS A 120 9.07 -8.64 13.97
CA CYS A 120 8.32 -7.42 14.22
C CYS A 120 8.59 -6.86 15.61
N GLU A 121 8.49 -7.68 16.65
CA GLU A 121 8.76 -7.31 18.05
C GLU A 121 10.19 -6.83 18.22
N TYR A 122 11.15 -7.58 17.67
CA TYR A 122 12.58 -7.21 17.71
C TYR A 122 12.84 -5.84 17.08
N LEU A 123 12.29 -5.57 15.89
CA LEU A 123 12.48 -4.27 15.22
C LEU A 123 11.80 -3.12 15.95
N ILE A 124 10.68 -3.36 16.63
CA ILE A 124 10.05 -2.34 17.49
C ILE A 124 10.95 -2.01 18.66
N GLU A 125 11.48 -3.01 19.34
CA GLU A 125 12.28 -2.82 20.55
C GLU A 125 13.67 -2.22 20.26
N HIS A 126 14.37 -2.68 19.23
CA HIS A 126 15.76 -2.34 18.97
C HIS A 126 15.95 -1.27 17.89
N ALA A 127 14.99 -1.13 16.97
CA ALA A 127 15.03 -0.12 15.91
C ALA A 127 13.97 0.98 16.07
N GLY A 128 12.91 0.77 16.85
CA GLY A 128 11.76 1.67 16.88
C GLY A 128 11.05 1.76 15.52
N VAL A 129 11.14 0.70 14.71
CA VAL A 129 10.54 0.62 13.38
C VAL A 129 9.37 -0.35 13.39
N VAL A 130 8.22 0.11 12.92
CA VAL A 130 6.98 -0.68 12.87
C VAL A 130 6.72 -1.18 11.46
N GLY A 131 6.50 -2.49 11.33
CA GLY A 131 6.01 -3.13 10.11
C GLY A 131 4.87 -4.09 10.44
N MET A 132 4.25 -4.64 9.41
CA MET A 132 3.24 -5.70 9.59
C MET A 132 3.92 -7.05 9.36
N PRO A 133 3.77 -8.02 10.31
CA PRO A 133 4.34 -9.35 10.13
C PRO A 133 3.68 -10.07 8.96
N GLY A 134 4.47 -10.80 8.20
CA GLY A 134 4.00 -11.50 7.01
C GLY A 134 3.00 -12.61 7.33
N SER A 135 3.09 -13.24 8.50
CA SER A 135 2.14 -14.24 8.97
C SER A 135 0.69 -13.76 9.00
N ALA A 136 0.45 -12.43 9.12
CA ALA A 136 -0.88 -11.83 8.98
C ALA A 136 -1.48 -11.98 7.56
N TYR A 137 -0.67 -12.39 6.57
CA TYR A 137 -1.06 -12.57 5.16
C TYR A 137 -1.01 -14.03 4.68
N GLY A 138 -0.57 -14.93 5.53
CA GLY A 138 -0.49 -16.36 5.26
C GLY A 138 0.80 -17.00 5.79
N GLU A 139 0.77 -18.31 5.98
CA GLU A 139 1.88 -19.07 6.55
C GLU A 139 3.16 -19.02 5.67
N GLU A 140 3.00 -18.94 4.35
CA GLU A 140 4.10 -18.84 3.40
C GLU A 140 4.93 -17.55 3.55
N ALA A 141 4.37 -16.55 4.24
CA ALA A 141 4.99 -15.26 4.47
C ALA A 141 5.64 -15.14 5.88
N ALA A 142 5.84 -16.24 6.58
CA ALA A 142 6.31 -16.28 7.97
C ALA A 142 7.69 -15.65 8.22
N CYS A 143 8.51 -15.46 7.18
CA CYS A 143 9.82 -14.78 7.28
C CYS A 143 9.80 -13.36 6.67
N CYS A 144 8.62 -12.81 6.40
CA CYS A 144 8.48 -11.54 5.70
C CYS A 144 7.87 -10.46 6.61
N MET A 145 8.19 -9.21 6.30
CA MET A 145 7.58 -8.03 6.89
C MET A 145 7.08 -7.10 5.78
N ARG A 146 5.92 -6.49 5.99
CA ARG A 146 5.41 -5.43 5.11
C ARG A 146 5.67 -4.07 5.73
N PHE A 147 6.44 -3.24 5.04
CA PHE A 147 6.62 -1.83 5.39
C PHE A 147 5.88 -0.92 4.41
N SER A 148 5.46 0.24 4.89
CA SER A 148 4.93 1.31 4.04
C SER A 148 6.01 2.34 3.77
N PHE A 149 6.25 2.68 2.51
CA PHE A 149 7.12 3.81 2.15
C PHE A 149 6.32 5.10 1.86
N ALA A 150 5.08 5.17 2.38
CA ALA A 150 4.27 6.38 2.39
C ALA A 150 4.64 7.29 3.58
N ALA A 151 5.92 7.65 3.67
CA ALA A 151 6.50 8.48 4.72
C ALA A 151 7.43 9.53 4.09
N ALA A 152 7.97 10.45 4.88
CA ALA A 152 8.97 11.39 4.39
C ALA A 152 10.29 10.66 4.05
N ASP A 153 11.03 11.18 3.07
CA ASP A 153 12.29 10.58 2.61
C ASP A 153 13.27 10.36 3.77
N ARG A 154 13.44 11.39 4.62
CA ARG A 154 14.26 11.32 5.85
C ARG A 154 13.85 10.20 6.80
N ASP A 155 12.55 9.97 6.97
CA ASP A 155 12.06 8.95 7.90
C ASP A 155 12.34 7.54 7.36
N LEU A 156 12.28 7.36 6.04
CA LEU A 156 12.63 6.10 5.38
C LEU A 156 14.14 5.81 5.45
N GLU A 157 14.97 6.83 5.25
CA GLU A 157 16.42 6.72 5.41
C GLU A 157 16.77 6.33 6.85
N LEU A 158 16.21 7.04 7.83
CA LEU A 158 16.40 6.75 9.25
C LEU A 158 15.91 5.36 9.65
N ALA A 159 14.78 4.91 9.08
CA ALA A 159 14.26 3.56 9.34
C ALA A 159 15.24 2.49 8.82
N ALA A 160 15.78 2.68 7.61
CA ALA A 160 16.75 1.74 7.05
C ALA A 160 18.06 1.69 7.86
N GLU A 161 18.56 2.85 8.31
CA GLU A 161 19.73 2.93 9.20
C GLU A 161 19.51 2.19 10.53
N LYS A 162 18.34 2.39 11.15
CA LYS A 162 17.99 1.74 12.41
C LYS A 162 17.78 0.23 12.25
N ILE A 163 17.18 -0.22 11.16
CA ILE A 163 17.07 -1.66 10.85
C ILE A 163 18.46 -2.25 10.69
N ARG A 164 19.38 -1.57 9.97
CA ARG A 164 20.75 -2.01 9.83
C ARG A 164 21.45 -2.19 11.18
N ALA A 165 21.38 -1.17 12.04
CA ALA A 165 22.00 -1.21 13.36
C ALA A 165 21.41 -2.33 14.25
N ALA A 166 20.12 -2.61 14.13
CA ALA A 166 19.49 -3.70 14.85
C ALA A 166 19.96 -5.08 14.30
N MET A 167 20.06 -5.23 12.98
CA MET A 167 20.57 -6.49 12.38
C MET A 167 22.01 -6.78 12.77
N GLU A 168 22.88 -5.75 12.83
CA GLU A 168 24.27 -5.88 13.29
C GLU A 168 24.39 -6.37 14.74
N GLN A 169 23.40 -6.10 15.60
CA GLN A 169 23.36 -6.59 16.98
C GLN A 169 23.03 -8.08 17.13
N LEU A 170 22.39 -8.66 16.10
CA LEU A 170 22.07 -10.10 16.09
C LEU A 170 23.27 -10.98 15.73
N ASP A 171 24.26 -10.41 15.04
CA ASP A 171 25.47 -11.11 14.61
C ASP A 171 26.53 -11.21 15.74
N HIS A 172 26.24 -10.69 16.93
CA HIS A 172 27.11 -10.71 18.12
C HIS A 172 26.43 -11.41 19.29
#